data_eb2b4f5ab31f8a745d60016f3ec7d7be
#
_entry.id   eb2b4f5ab31f8a745d60016f3ec7d7be
#
_cell.length_a   1.000
_cell.length_b   1.000
_cell.length_c   1.000
_cell.angle_alpha   90.00
_cell.angle_beta   90.00
_cell.angle_gamma   90.00
#
_symmetry.space_group_name_H-M   'P 1'
#
loop_
_entity.id
_entity.type
_entity.pdbx_description
1 polymer ?
#
loop_
_entity_poly.entity_id
_entity_poly.type
_entity_poly.pdbx_seq_one_letter_code
_entity_poly.pdbx_strand_id
1 'polypeptide(L)'
;MVRVIFGAVIVAASFGVSAAEQSVSSASAIVIARSNACMGCHAIDRKLVGPSFQQVAEKYKGDPQASAKLEKKVKNGGAGVWGSIPMPSHPRMNDTDIKAVV
;
A
#
# COMPACT_ATOMS: atom_id res chain seq x y z
N MET A 1 -57.80 -40.80 -7.47
CA MET A 1 -57.40 -39.54 -6.76
C MET A 1 -55.88 -39.52 -6.68
N VAL A 2 -55.19 -38.76 -7.55
CA VAL A 2 -53.74 -38.64 -7.59
C VAL A 2 -53.39 -37.34 -6.87
N ARG A 3 -52.66 -37.45 -5.73
CA ARG A 3 -52.15 -36.30 -5.01
C ARG A 3 -50.75 -35.99 -5.58
N VAL A 4 -50.63 -34.90 -6.30
CA VAL A 4 -49.35 -34.32 -6.74
C VAL A 4 -48.80 -33.47 -5.59
N ILE A 5 -47.67 -33.89 -5.01
CA ILE A 5 -46.94 -33.12 -4.02
C ILE A 5 -45.91 -32.25 -4.75
N PHE A 6 -46.16 -30.96 -4.82
CA PHE A 6 -45.16 -29.98 -5.28
C PHE A 6 -44.11 -29.78 -4.21
N GLY A 7 -42.92 -30.35 -4.42
CA GLY A 7 -41.75 -30.06 -3.57
C GLY A 7 -41.16 -28.70 -3.97
N ALA A 8 -41.22 -27.73 -3.08
CA ALA A 8 -40.55 -26.46 -3.25
C ALA A 8 -39.06 -26.64 -3.02
N VAL A 9 -38.25 -26.50 -4.06
CA VAL A 9 -36.78 -26.45 -3.95
C VAL A 9 -36.40 -25.04 -3.57
N ILE A 10 -35.95 -24.86 -2.32
CA ILE A 10 -35.39 -23.60 -1.85
C ILE A 10 -33.92 -23.59 -2.28
N VAL A 11 -33.60 -22.83 -3.31
CA VAL A 11 -32.19 -22.55 -3.69
C VAL A 11 -31.68 -21.43 -2.77
N ALA A 12 -30.89 -21.82 -1.79
CA ALA A 12 -30.18 -20.85 -0.95
C ALA A 12 -29.03 -20.25 -1.77
N ALA A 13 -29.19 -19.03 -2.23
CA ALA A 13 -28.11 -18.27 -2.86
C ALA A 13 -27.13 -17.81 -1.76
N SER A 14 -26.00 -18.49 -1.64
CA SER A 14 -24.90 -18.04 -0.79
C SER A 14 -24.21 -16.85 -1.47
N PHE A 15 -24.51 -15.65 -1.01
CA PHE A 15 -23.74 -14.46 -1.36
C PHE A 15 -22.40 -14.57 -0.64
N GLY A 16 -21.37 -15.02 -1.35
CA GLY A 16 -20.00 -14.92 -0.87
C GLY A 16 -19.63 -13.44 -0.77
N VAL A 17 -19.51 -12.94 0.46
CA VAL A 17 -18.91 -11.62 0.69
C VAL A 17 -17.42 -11.77 0.39
N SER A 18 -17.01 -11.38 -0.81
CA SER A 18 -15.60 -11.19 -1.13
C SER A 18 -15.14 -9.99 -0.30
N ALA A 19 -14.28 -10.24 0.70
CA ALA A 19 -13.55 -9.16 1.34
C ALA A 19 -12.61 -8.58 0.29
N ALA A 20 -13.05 -7.52 -0.39
CA ALA A 20 -12.17 -6.71 -1.21
C ALA A 20 -11.10 -6.15 -0.27
N GLU A 21 -9.84 -6.55 -0.47
CA GLU A 21 -8.70 -5.86 0.13
C GLU A 21 -8.82 -4.40 -0.29
N GLN A 22 -9.13 -3.55 0.69
CA GLN A 22 -9.24 -2.12 0.44
C GLN A 22 -7.82 -1.60 0.19
N SER A 23 -7.41 -1.53 -1.06
CA SER A 23 -6.21 -0.79 -1.43
C SER A 23 -6.41 0.66 -1.00
N VAL A 24 -5.47 1.18 -0.21
CA VAL A 24 -5.48 2.59 0.19
C VAL A 24 -5.38 3.43 -1.07
N SER A 25 -6.26 4.42 -1.21
CA SER A 25 -6.23 5.29 -2.38
C SER A 25 -4.96 6.15 -2.39
N SER A 26 -4.47 6.51 -3.57
CA SER A 26 -3.32 7.42 -3.73
C SER A 26 -3.53 8.74 -2.98
N ALA A 27 -4.76 9.26 -2.94
CA ALA A 27 -5.09 10.48 -2.20
C ALA A 27 -4.87 10.32 -0.70
N SER A 28 -5.28 9.18 -0.11
CA SER A 28 -5.06 8.88 1.30
C SER A 28 -3.56 8.68 1.61
N ALA A 29 -2.84 7.99 0.75
CA ALA A 29 -1.39 7.80 0.89
C ALA A 29 -0.63 9.13 0.90
N ILE A 30 -1.00 10.09 0.04
CA ILE A 30 -0.39 11.42 0.00
C ILE A 30 -0.66 12.21 1.30
N VAL A 31 -1.86 12.10 1.86
CA VAL A 31 -2.17 12.74 3.16
C VAL A 31 -1.26 12.20 4.25
N ILE A 32 -1.10 10.88 4.33
CA ILE A 32 -0.21 10.23 5.30
C ILE A 32 1.25 10.66 5.07
N ALA A 33 1.71 10.68 3.84
CA ALA A 33 3.06 11.11 3.50
C ALA A 33 3.33 12.57 3.92
N ARG A 34 2.39 13.48 3.71
CA ARG A 34 2.49 14.87 4.14
C ARG A 34 2.55 14.99 5.67
N SER A 35 1.71 14.24 6.36
CA SER A 35 1.65 14.26 7.83
C SER A 35 2.93 13.75 8.49
N ASN A 36 3.73 12.96 7.76
CA ASN A 36 4.99 12.39 8.23
C ASN A 36 6.23 13.02 7.57
N ALA A 37 6.10 14.22 7.04
CA ALA A 37 7.17 15.03 6.46
C ALA A 37 7.89 14.39 5.24
N CYS A 38 7.31 13.40 4.60
CA CYS A 38 7.89 12.74 3.43
C CYS A 38 8.10 13.73 2.26
N MET A 39 7.18 14.67 2.10
CA MET A 39 7.19 15.64 1.00
C MET A 39 8.25 16.74 1.16
N GLY A 40 8.98 16.77 2.27
CA GLY A 40 10.16 17.63 2.43
C GLY A 40 11.36 17.14 1.63
N CYS A 41 11.43 15.84 1.35
CA CYS A 41 12.53 15.21 0.62
C CYS A 41 12.09 14.49 -0.66
N HIS A 42 10.82 14.13 -0.78
CA HIS A 42 10.27 13.45 -1.96
C HIS A 42 9.19 14.31 -2.64
N ALA A 43 9.09 14.19 -3.94
CA ALA A 43 7.96 14.65 -4.73
C ALA A 43 7.37 13.46 -5.50
N ILE A 44 6.19 13.64 -6.09
CA ILE A 44 5.55 12.57 -6.86
C ILE A 44 6.35 12.26 -8.12
N ASP A 45 6.76 13.29 -8.86
CA ASP A 45 7.23 13.20 -10.25
C ASP A 45 8.63 13.75 -10.48
N ARG A 46 9.32 14.26 -9.47
CA ARG A 46 10.68 14.80 -9.61
C ARG A 46 11.55 14.50 -8.41
N LYS A 47 12.84 14.39 -8.66
CA LYS A 47 13.86 14.28 -7.61
C LYS A 47 13.98 15.59 -6.83
N LEU A 48 13.99 15.48 -5.52
CA LEU A 48 14.38 16.55 -4.59
C LEU A 48 15.65 16.10 -3.83
N VAL A 49 15.62 16.10 -2.51
CA VAL A 49 16.68 15.49 -1.69
C VAL A 49 16.71 13.97 -1.90
N GLY A 50 15.54 13.33 -1.86
CA GLY A 50 15.34 11.93 -2.19
C GLY A 50 14.76 11.74 -3.60
N PRO A 51 14.66 10.48 -4.04
CA PRO A 51 14.03 10.15 -5.32
C PRO A 51 12.56 10.52 -5.34
N SER A 52 11.99 10.74 -6.54
CA SER A 52 10.55 10.86 -6.68
C SER A 52 9.85 9.54 -6.36
N PHE A 53 8.60 9.57 -5.99
CA PHE A 53 7.82 8.35 -5.80
C PHE A 53 7.69 7.54 -7.10
N GLN A 54 7.61 8.20 -8.24
CA GLN A 54 7.62 7.52 -9.54
C GLN A 54 8.96 6.79 -9.80
N GLN A 55 10.09 7.39 -9.44
CA GLN A 55 11.40 6.73 -9.57
C GLN A 55 11.51 5.50 -8.66
N VAL A 56 10.98 5.59 -7.43
CA VAL A 56 10.94 4.45 -6.50
C VAL A 56 10.07 3.33 -7.07
N ALA A 57 8.88 3.65 -7.53
CA ALA A 57 7.96 2.67 -8.14
C ALA A 57 8.60 1.98 -9.35
N GLU A 58 9.26 2.72 -10.22
CA GLU A 58 9.92 2.15 -11.39
C GLU A 58 11.09 1.24 -11.01
N LYS A 59 11.92 1.64 -10.04
CA LYS A 59 13.05 0.84 -9.56
C LYS A 59 12.62 -0.51 -9.01
N TYR A 60 11.54 -0.55 -8.26
CA TYR A 60 11.06 -1.77 -7.59
C TYR A 60 9.99 -2.53 -8.37
N LYS A 61 9.66 -2.08 -9.57
CA LYS A 61 8.70 -2.74 -10.45
C LYS A 61 9.10 -4.19 -10.70
N GLY A 62 8.18 -5.12 -10.46
CA GLY A 62 8.41 -6.55 -10.65
C GLY A 62 9.23 -7.23 -9.53
N ASP A 63 9.69 -6.51 -8.52
CA ASP A 63 10.33 -7.10 -7.35
C ASP A 63 9.27 -7.62 -6.36
N PRO A 64 9.15 -8.94 -6.13
CA PRO A 64 8.16 -9.50 -5.21
C PRO A 64 8.43 -9.12 -3.74
N GLN A 65 9.63 -8.62 -3.43
CA GLN A 65 10.03 -8.17 -2.11
C GLN A 65 9.94 -6.64 -1.94
N ALA A 66 9.44 -5.92 -2.93
CA ALA A 66 9.41 -4.45 -2.94
C ALA A 66 8.74 -3.88 -1.70
N SER A 67 7.52 -4.32 -1.38
CA SER A 67 6.78 -3.81 -0.21
C SER A 67 7.55 -4.03 1.08
N ALA A 68 8.06 -5.22 1.34
CA ALA A 68 8.82 -5.52 2.56
C ALA A 68 10.10 -4.68 2.67
N LYS A 69 10.83 -4.51 1.57
CA LYS A 69 12.05 -3.67 1.52
C LYS A 69 11.74 -2.20 1.79
N LEU A 70 10.68 -1.67 1.19
CA LEU A 70 10.30 -0.27 1.31
C LEU A 70 9.67 0.03 2.68
N GLU A 71 8.87 -0.85 3.23
CA GLU A 71 8.36 -0.73 4.59
C GLU A 71 9.50 -0.66 5.61
N LYS A 72 10.49 -1.53 5.48
CA LYS A 72 11.69 -1.51 6.31
C LYS A 72 12.50 -0.22 6.12
N LYS A 73 12.61 0.28 4.88
CA LYS A 73 13.31 1.54 4.59
C LYS A 73 12.62 2.72 5.25
N VAL A 74 11.31 2.83 5.20
CA VAL A 74 10.55 3.89 5.87
C VAL A 74 10.73 3.81 7.38
N LYS A 75 10.61 2.63 7.96
CA LYS A 75 10.71 2.43 9.41
C LYS A 75 12.11 2.78 9.94
N ASN A 76 13.14 2.27 9.30
CA ASN A 76 14.52 2.30 9.80
C ASN A 76 15.38 3.38 9.13
N GLY A 77 14.96 3.93 8.00
CA GLY A 77 15.78 4.86 7.21
C GLY A 77 16.99 4.19 6.57
N GLY A 78 17.96 4.98 6.19
CA GLY A 78 19.23 4.52 5.64
C GLY A 78 19.64 5.22 4.36
N ALA A 79 20.80 4.85 3.84
CA ALA A 79 21.41 5.41 2.63
C ALA A 79 21.98 4.30 1.74
N GLY A 80 22.46 4.67 0.55
CA GLY A 80 23.22 3.83 -0.36
C GLY A 80 22.47 3.45 -1.63
N VAL A 81 21.18 3.14 -1.57
CA VAL A 81 20.39 2.74 -2.76
C VAL A 81 20.26 3.91 -3.75
N TRP A 82 20.09 5.12 -3.25
CA TRP A 82 19.90 6.35 -4.03
C TRP A 82 21.02 7.36 -3.82
N GLY A 83 22.13 6.94 -3.26
CA GLY A 83 23.28 7.78 -2.97
C GLY A 83 23.59 7.86 -1.47
N SER A 84 24.45 8.82 -1.10
CA SER A 84 25.01 8.93 0.26
C SER A 84 24.14 9.70 1.23
N ILE A 85 23.16 10.48 0.76
CA ILE A 85 22.27 11.26 1.64
C ILE A 85 21.29 10.29 2.30
N PRO A 86 21.28 10.22 3.66
CA PRO A 86 20.42 9.26 4.34
C PRO A 86 18.97 9.72 4.37
N MET A 87 18.05 8.77 4.19
CA MET A 87 16.66 8.94 4.54
C MET A 87 16.51 8.78 6.06
N PRO A 88 15.86 9.72 6.75
CA PRO A 88 15.59 9.56 8.18
C PRO A 88 14.68 8.36 8.46
N SER A 89 14.86 7.75 9.64
CA SER A 89 13.93 6.75 10.14
C SER A 89 12.61 7.38 10.58
N HIS A 90 11.53 6.58 10.55
CA HIS A 90 10.20 7.00 11.00
C HIS A 90 9.68 6.05 12.10
N PRO A 91 10.34 5.99 13.28
CA PRO A 91 10.01 5.00 14.32
C PRO A 91 8.61 5.19 14.93
N ARG A 92 8.03 6.38 14.77
CA ARG A 92 6.69 6.71 15.31
C ARG A 92 5.56 6.36 14.36
N MET A 93 5.84 6.11 13.07
CA MET A 93 4.82 5.66 12.13
C MET A 93 4.37 4.26 12.50
N ASN A 94 3.05 4.06 12.53
CA ASN A 94 2.48 2.74 12.67
C ASN A 94 2.59 1.94 11.36
N ASP A 95 2.52 0.63 11.46
CA ASP A 95 2.72 -0.25 10.30
C ASP A 95 1.63 -0.10 9.24
N THR A 96 0.41 0.26 9.63
CA THR A 96 -0.68 0.53 8.69
C THR A 96 -0.39 1.73 7.80
N ASP A 97 0.09 2.83 8.40
CA ASP A 97 0.46 4.04 7.66
C ASP A 97 1.68 3.81 6.78
N ILE A 98 2.67 3.05 7.26
CA ILE A 98 3.84 2.67 6.44
C ILE A 98 3.40 1.87 5.21
N LYS A 99 2.54 0.88 5.38
CA LYS A 99 1.99 0.10 4.26
C LYS A 99 1.19 0.96 3.28
N ALA A 100 0.49 1.96 3.79
CA ALA A 100 -0.31 2.86 2.96
C ALA A 100 0.53 3.75 2.05
N VAL A 101 1.73 4.16 2.48
CA VAL A 101 2.62 5.02 1.67
C VAL A 101 3.54 4.22 0.75
N VAL A 102 3.74 2.94 1.01
CA VAL A 102 4.53 2.03 0.19
C VAL A 102 3.71 1.43 -0.94
#